data_a04ce8a5cf4f6828bc3919a6c422242b
#
_entry.id   a04ce8a5cf4f6828bc3919a6c422242b
#
_cell.length_a   1.000
_cell.length_b   1.000
_cell.length_c   1.000
_cell.angle_alpha   90.00
_cell.angle_beta   90.00
_cell.angle_gamma   90.00
#
_symmetry.space_group_name_H-M   'P 1'
#
loop_
_entity.id
_entity.type
_entity.pdbx_description
1 polymer ?
#
loop_
_entity_poly.entity_id
_entity_poly.type
_entity_poly.pdbx_seq_one_letter_code
_entity_poly.pdbx_strand_id
1 'polypeptide(L)'
;MSEENVEIVRRAWEEFQAGMERGDPGAIFDSGGVAEDFEWILASNQLDGQSVWRGREGLVEFVRTWTAEFDDWSIRLERLIDAGKDRVVVLTVQTATGKGSGVPVDLHVGQVVELEDGRQVRVRNYPSHAEALEAAGLSE
;
A
#
# COMPACT_ATOMS: atom_id res chain seq x y z
N MET A 1 15.99 -1.91 -13.65
CA MET A 1 15.26 -1.33 -14.78
C MET A 1 13.85 -0.99 -14.35
N SER A 2 13.36 0.13 -14.83
CA SER A 2 12.08 0.66 -14.35
C SER A 2 10.89 -0.23 -14.66
N GLU A 3 10.84 -0.84 -15.84
CA GLU A 3 9.73 -1.73 -16.18
C GLU A 3 9.70 -2.96 -15.28
N GLU A 4 10.88 -3.43 -14.91
CA GLU A 4 10.96 -4.58 -14.02
C GLU A 4 10.41 -4.25 -12.64
N ASN A 5 10.73 -3.04 -12.14
CA ASN A 5 10.23 -2.63 -10.84
C ASN A 5 8.71 -2.48 -10.83
N VAL A 6 8.15 -1.90 -11.89
CA VAL A 6 6.70 -1.78 -12.01
C VAL A 6 6.05 -3.16 -12.02
N GLU A 7 6.66 -4.11 -12.72
CA GLU A 7 6.11 -5.46 -12.80
C GLU A 7 6.18 -6.18 -11.45
N ILE A 8 7.27 -5.98 -10.71
CA ILE A 8 7.40 -6.55 -9.37
C ILE A 8 6.29 -6.03 -8.46
N VAL A 9 6.04 -4.73 -8.50
CA VAL A 9 4.98 -4.13 -7.70
C VAL A 9 3.61 -4.63 -8.14
N ARG A 10 3.39 -4.77 -9.46
CA ARG A 10 2.12 -5.29 -9.97
C ARG A 10 1.84 -6.69 -9.46
N ARG A 11 2.84 -7.58 -9.49
CA ARG A 11 2.67 -8.94 -9.01
C ARG A 11 2.38 -8.98 -7.52
N ALA A 12 3.10 -8.16 -6.75
CA ALA A 12 2.84 -8.10 -5.31
C ALA A 12 1.43 -7.61 -5.05
N TRP A 13 0.96 -6.64 -5.84
CA TRP A 13 -0.40 -6.13 -5.71
C TRP A 13 -1.42 -7.23 -5.99
N GLU A 14 -1.20 -8.01 -7.05
CA GLU A 14 -2.11 -9.11 -7.39
C GLU A 14 -2.15 -10.14 -6.28
N GLU A 15 -0.99 -10.45 -5.68
CA GLU A 15 -0.95 -11.37 -4.55
C GLU A 15 -1.68 -10.80 -3.34
N PHE A 16 -1.56 -9.50 -3.10
CA PHE A 16 -2.28 -8.86 -2.01
C PHE A 16 -3.79 -8.98 -2.23
N GLN A 17 -4.27 -8.70 -3.44
CA GLN A 17 -5.70 -8.79 -3.74
C GLN A 17 -6.21 -10.21 -3.54
N ALA A 18 -5.49 -11.19 -4.10
CA ALA A 18 -5.88 -12.59 -3.96
C ALA A 18 -5.86 -13.01 -2.48
N GLY A 19 -4.85 -12.54 -1.74
CA GLY A 19 -4.75 -12.83 -0.32
C GLY A 19 -5.91 -12.25 0.47
N MET A 20 -6.30 -11.01 0.16
CA MET A 20 -7.42 -10.40 0.85
C MET A 20 -8.72 -11.17 0.64
N GLU A 21 -8.90 -11.72 -0.56
CA GLU A 21 -10.10 -12.52 -0.85
C GLU A 21 -10.17 -13.80 -0.03
N ARG A 22 -9.01 -14.35 0.34
CA ARG A 22 -9.00 -15.59 1.14
C ARG A 22 -8.65 -15.36 2.61
N GLY A 23 -8.63 -14.07 3.03
CA GLY A 23 -8.40 -13.73 4.42
C GLY A 23 -6.93 -13.73 4.84
N ASP A 24 -6.00 -13.60 3.90
CA ASP A 24 -4.57 -13.62 4.17
C ASP A 24 -3.93 -12.31 3.72
N PRO A 25 -3.96 -11.26 4.56
CA PRO A 25 -3.37 -9.97 4.14
C PRO A 25 -1.86 -9.98 4.01
N GLY A 26 -1.19 -11.01 4.52
CA GLY A 26 0.26 -11.14 4.40
C GLY A 26 0.72 -11.86 3.15
N ALA A 27 -0.19 -12.16 2.22
CA ALA A 27 0.15 -12.97 1.05
C ALA A 27 1.19 -12.33 0.15
N ILE A 28 1.36 -11.00 0.19
CA ILE A 28 2.37 -10.35 -0.65
C ILE A 28 3.77 -10.86 -0.36
N PHE A 29 4.01 -11.35 0.86
CA PHE A 29 5.34 -11.86 1.23
C PHE A 29 5.65 -13.19 0.54
N ASP A 30 4.65 -13.84 -0.04
CA ASP A 30 4.84 -15.08 -0.77
C ASP A 30 5.15 -14.83 -2.25
N SER A 31 5.07 -13.58 -2.70
CA SER A 31 5.32 -13.24 -4.11
C SER A 31 6.79 -13.29 -4.48
N GLY A 32 7.68 -13.25 -3.49
CA GLY A 32 9.12 -13.14 -3.73
C GLY A 32 9.58 -11.72 -4.02
N GLY A 33 8.66 -10.78 -4.10
CA GLY A 33 8.98 -9.39 -4.42
C GLY A 33 8.95 -8.45 -3.22
N VAL A 34 8.93 -8.99 -2.01
CA VAL A 34 8.87 -8.18 -0.78
C VAL A 34 9.92 -8.68 0.20
N ALA A 35 10.73 -7.77 0.73
CA ALA A 35 11.79 -8.13 1.66
C ALA A 35 11.20 -8.52 3.02
N GLU A 36 11.90 -9.39 3.75
CA GLU A 36 11.44 -9.85 5.05
C GLU A 36 11.35 -8.72 6.07
N ASP A 37 12.24 -7.74 5.97
CA ASP A 37 12.28 -6.59 6.86
C ASP A 37 11.54 -5.37 6.29
N PHE A 38 10.61 -5.62 5.38
CA PHE A 38 9.76 -4.64 4.76
C PHE A 38 9.13 -3.69 5.79
N GLU A 39 9.04 -2.41 5.44
CA GLU A 39 8.42 -1.40 6.29
C GLU A 39 7.22 -0.78 5.59
N TRP A 40 6.11 -0.74 6.30
CA TRP A 40 4.88 -0.09 5.88
C TRP A 40 4.74 1.17 6.71
N ILE A 41 4.74 2.33 6.07
CA ILE A 41 4.85 3.61 6.76
C ILE A 41 3.65 4.48 6.40
N LEU A 42 3.03 5.07 7.42
CA LEU A 42 2.04 6.12 7.21
C LEU A 42 2.78 7.45 7.26
N ALA A 43 2.69 8.21 6.17
CA ALA A 43 3.44 9.45 6.05
C ALA A 43 2.85 10.59 6.87
N SER A 44 1.60 10.47 7.30
CA SER A 44 0.99 11.49 8.14
C SER A 44 0.90 10.96 9.58
N ASN A 45 1.02 11.86 10.55
CA ASN A 45 1.01 11.49 11.96
C ASN A 45 -0.40 11.51 12.53
N GLN A 46 -1.34 10.98 11.79
CA GLN A 46 -2.74 11.04 12.21
C GLN A 46 -3.09 9.98 13.23
N LEU A 47 -2.29 8.92 13.30
CA LEU A 47 -2.50 7.87 14.29
C LEU A 47 -1.49 8.05 15.40
N ASP A 48 -1.97 8.20 16.60
CA ASP A 48 -1.10 8.42 17.75
C ASP A 48 -0.14 7.26 17.95
N GLY A 49 1.13 7.60 17.95
CA GLY A 49 2.15 6.72 18.46
C GLY A 49 2.75 5.72 17.49
N GLN A 50 2.03 5.30 16.46
CA GLN A 50 2.61 4.32 15.54
C GLN A 50 2.44 4.75 14.10
N SER A 51 3.56 4.85 13.38
CA SER A 51 3.54 5.20 11.96
C SER A 51 4.27 4.18 11.12
N VAL A 52 4.89 3.17 11.73
CA VAL A 52 5.67 2.17 10.99
C VAL A 52 5.29 0.77 11.47
N TRP A 53 4.99 -0.11 10.52
CA TRP A 53 4.73 -1.53 10.77
C TRP A 53 5.75 -2.32 9.97
N ARG A 54 6.37 -3.33 10.59
CA ARG A 54 7.48 -4.06 9.98
C ARG A 54 7.15 -5.50 9.73
N GLY A 55 7.61 -6.01 8.58
CA GLY A 55 7.52 -7.41 8.22
C GLY A 55 6.09 -7.87 7.99
N ARG A 56 5.98 -9.19 7.84
CA ARG A 56 4.68 -9.81 7.57
C ARG A 56 3.69 -9.56 8.70
N GLU A 57 4.11 -9.76 9.94
CA GLU A 57 3.23 -9.57 11.09
C GLU A 57 2.76 -8.14 11.21
N GLY A 58 3.68 -7.20 10.94
CA GLY A 58 3.32 -5.78 11.00
C GLY A 58 2.28 -5.41 9.97
N LEU A 59 2.46 -5.88 8.74
CA LEU A 59 1.49 -5.57 7.68
C LEU A 59 0.13 -6.19 7.99
N VAL A 60 0.12 -7.44 8.46
CA VAL A 60 -1.13 -8.10 8.83
C VAL A 60 -1.85 -7.32 9.93
N GLU A 61 -1.09 -6.88 10.94
CA GLU A 61 -1.66 -6.09 12.02
C GLU A 61 -2.25 -4.79 11.50
N PHE A 62 -1.53 -4.10 10.62
CA PHE A 62 -2.02 -2.85 10.06
C PHE A 62 -3.33 -3.06 9.29
N VAL A 63 -3.35 -4.06 8.41
CA VAL A 63 -4.53 -4.29 7.58
C VAL A 63 -5.74 -4.63 8.45
N ARG A 64 -5.54 -5.48 9.45
CA ARG A 64 -6.66 -5.85 10.34
C ARG A 64 -7.17 -4.67 11.13
N THR A 65 -6.26 -3.84 11.65
CA THR A 65 -6.64 -2.65 12.39
C THR A 65 -7.37 -1.65 11.49
N TRP A 66 -6.85 -1.45 10.29
CA TRP A 66 -7.42 -0.50 9.34
C TRP A 66 -8.81 -0.94 8.89
N THR A 67 -8.95 -2.20 8.46
CA THR A 67 -10.21 -2.68 7.92
C THR A 67 -11.28 -2.87 9.00
N ALA A 68 -10.87 -2.98 10.27
CA ALA A 68 -11.83 -3.11 11.38
C ALA A 68 -12.68 -1.85 11.56
N GLU A 69 -12.23 -0.71 11.01
CA GLU A 69 -12.98 0.54 11.11
C GLU A 69 -14.09 0.65 10.08
N PHE A 70 -14.17 -0.29 9.15
CA PHE A 70 -15.07 -0.17 8.00
C PHE A 70 -15.86 -1.45 7.77
N ASP A 71 -17.04 -1.27 7.15
CA ASP A 71 -17.80 -2.37 6.57
C ASP A 71 -17.61 -2.34 5.06
N ASP A 72 -17.66 -3.50 4.43
CA ASP A 72 -17.59 -3.62 2.96
C ASP A 72 -16.37 -2.91 2.38
N TRP A 73 -15.24 -3.02 3.08
CA TRP A 73 -14.01 -2.41 2.62
C TRP A 73 -13.48 -3.11 1.38
N SER A 74 -13.12 -2.31 0.37
CA SER A 74 -12.44 -2.83 -0.81
C SER A 74 -11.42 -1.80 -1.29
N ILE A 75 -10.43 -2.29 -2.03
CA ILE A 75 -9.39 -1.44 -2.58
C ILE A 75 -9.13 -1.87 -4.02
N ARG A 76 -8.92 -0.89 -4.89
CA ARG A 76 -8.54 -1.21 -6.26
C ARG A 76 -7.34 -0.37 -6.67
N LEU A 77 -6.53 -0.97 -7.52
CA LEU A 77 -5.38 -0.29 -8.10
C LEU A 77 -5.86 0.56 -9.27
N GLU A 78 -5.49 1.84 -9.28
CA GLU A 78 -5.78 2.71 -10.40
C GLU A 78 -4.61 2.84 -11.34
N ARG A 79 -3.40 3.01 -10.79
CA ARG A 79 -2.26 3.32 -11.63
C ARG A 79 -0.96 2.96 -10.98
N LEU A 80 0.00 2.48 -11.77
CA LEU A 80 1.38 2.27 -11.35
C LEU A 80 2.25 3.19 -12.20
N ILE A 81 3.16 3.93 -11.55
CA ILE A 81 4.01 4.88 -12.24
C ILE A 81 5.46 4.67 -11.81
N ASP A 82 6.34 4.46 -12.78
CA ASP A 82 7.76 4.39 -12.49
C ASP A 82 8.25 5.81 -12.15
N ALA A 83 8.81 5.96 -10.95
CA ALA A 83 9.29 7.25 -10.48
C ALA A 83 10.80 7.38 -10.57
N GLY A 84 11.48 6.36 -11.09
CA GLY A 84 12.93 6.36 -11.17
C GLY A 84 13.58 6.09 -9.83
N LYS A 85 14.88 5.82 -9.83
CA LYS A 85 15.66 5.61 -8.60
C LYS A 85 15.09 4.47 -7.76
N ASP A 86 14.64 3.41 -8.46
CA ASP A 86 14.06 2.24 -7.80
C ASP A 86 12.87 2.57 -6.95
N ARG A 87 12.00 3.44 -7.45
CA ARG A 87 10.74 3.80 -6.80
C ARG A 87 9.58 3.66 -7.77
N VAL A 88 8.44 3.19 -7.25
CA VAL A 88 7.20 3.08 -8.03
C VAL A 88 6.10 3.77 -7.24
N VAL A 89 5.33 4.63 -7.90
CA VAL A 89 4.15 5.24 -7.29
C VAL A 89 2.95 4.35 -7.57
N VAL A 90 2.18 4.05 -6.53
CA VAL A 90 0.97 3.23 -6.62
C VAL A 90 -0.20 4.11 -6.23
N LEU A 91 -1.14 4.30 -7.15
CA LEU A 91 -2.34 5.09 -6.88
C LEU A 91 -3.52 4.13 -6.72
N THR A 92 -4.18 4.20 -5.57
CA THR A 92 -5.27 3.30 -5.23
C THR A 92 -6.52 4.07 -4.84
N VAL A 93 -7.65 3.39 -4.89
CA VAL A 93 -8.91 3.91 -4.37
C VAL A 93 -9.50 2.86 -3.44
N GLN A 94 -9.81 3.28 -2.23
CA GLN A 94 -10.49 2.43 -1.25
C GLN A 94 -11.91 2.91 -1.08
N THR A 95 -12.84 1.97 -1.08
CA THR A 95 -14.25 2.29 -0.82
C THR A 95 -14.72 1.43 0.33
N ALA A 96 -15.57 1.99 1.17
CA ALA A 96 -16.07 1.30 2.35
C ALA A 96 -17.25 2.05 2.92
N THR A 97 -17.81 1.50 3.99
CA THR A 97 -18.85 2.16 4.78
C THR A 97 -18.31 2.28 6.18
N GLY A 98 -18.44 3.45 6.80
CA GLY A 98 -18.00 3.63 8.17
C GLY A 98 -18.78 2.73 9.12
N LYS A 99 -18.08 1.99 9.97
CA LYS A 99 -18.71 1.06 10.88
C LYS A 99 -19.52 1.84 11.92
N GLY A 100 -20.77 1.47 12.07
CA GLY A 100 -21.67 2.13 13.01
C GLY A 100 -22.34 3.39 12.49
N SER A 101 -21.69 4.13 11.60
CA SER A 101 -22.26 5.37 11.06
C SER A 101 -23.02 5.14 9.76
N GLY A 102 -22.62 4.12 8.99
CA GLY A 102 -23.20 3.87 7.67
C GLY A 102 -22.81 4.87 6.61
N VAL A 103 -21.83 5.73 6.91
CA VAL A 103 -21.41 6.77 5.96
C VAL A 103 -20.48 6.20 4.91
N PRO A 104 -20.75 6.43 3.62
CA PRO A 104 -19.84 5.97 2.56
C PRO A 104 -18.48 6.67 2.67
N VAL A 105 -17.42 5.90 2.44
CA VAL A 105 -16.05 6.40 2.49
C VAL A 105 -15.38 6.10 1.16
N ASP A 106 -14.66 7.09 0.65
CA ASP A 106 -13.96 6.98 -0.63
C ASP A 106 -12.58 7.62 -0.43
N LEU A 107 -11.53 6.79 -0.38
CA LEU A 107 -10.19 7.25 -0.06
C LEU A 107 -9.25 7.03 -1.23
N HIS A 108 -8.60 8.09 -1.67
CA HIS A 108 -7.66 8.06 -2.78
C HIS A 108 -6.24 8.05 -2.25
N VAL A 109 -5.80 6.90 -1.78
CA VAL A 109 -4.49 6.75 -1.13
C VAL A 109 -3.42 6.55 -2.19
N GLY A 110 -2.32 7.29 -2.05
CA GLY A 110 -1.15 7.13 -2.90
C GLY A 110 -0.02 6.53 -2.10
N GLN A 111 0.81 5.73 -2.77
CA GLN A 111 1.94 5.07 -2.14
C GLN A 111 3.19 5.31 -2.95
N VAL A 112 4.32 5.48 -2.26
CA VAL A 112 5.63 5.46 -2.90
C VAL A 112 6.34 4.21 -2.41
N VAL A 113 6.61 3.29 -3.34
CA VAL A 113 7.24 2.02 -3.05
C VAL A 113 8.72 2.13 -3.38
N GLU A 114 9.59 1.78 -2.43
CA GLU A 114 11.03 1.76 -2.63
C GLU A 114 11.49 0.30 -2.76
N LEU A 115 12.30 0.04 -3.77
CA LEU A 115 12.80 -1.31 -4.04
C LEU A 115 14.31 -1.36 -3.91
N GLU A 116 14.83 -2.52 -3.49
CA GLU A 116 16.26 -2.83 -3.49
C GLU A 116 16.42 -4.26 -3.95
N ASP A 117 17.28 -4.45 -4.94
CA ASP A 117 17.59 -5.79 -5.48
C ASP A 117 16.32 -6.55 -5.90
N GLY A 118 15.39 -5.84 -6.51
CA GLY A 118 14.18 -6.46 -7.05
C GLY A 118 13.13 -6.79 -6.01
N ARG A 119 13.22 -6.24 -4.80
CA ARG A 119 12.22 -6.48 -3.76
C ARG A 119 11.81 -5.18 -3.11
N GLN A 120 10.54 -5.10 -2.73
CA GLN A 120 10.03 -3.94 -2.03
C GLN A 120 10.59 -3.95 -0.60
N VAL A 121 11.21 -2.84 -0.20
CA VAL A 121 11.74 -2.73 1.15
C VAL A 121 10.96 -1.73 1.99
N ARG A 122 10.24 -0.81 1.35
CA ARG A 122 9.51 0.21 2.09
C ARG A 122 8.37 0.75 1.26
N VAL A 123 7.22 0.96 1.88
CA VAL A 123 6.07 1.61 1.25
C VAL A 123 5.65 2.76 2.14
N ARG A 124 5.65 3.97 1.57
CA ARG A 124 5.18 5.16 2.28
C ARG A 124 3.79 5.49 1.75
N ASN A 125 2.85 5.64 2.67
CA ASN A 125 1.45 5.87 2.34
C ASN A 125 1.08 7.33 2.58
N TYR A 126 0.45 7.94 1.58
CA TYR A 126 0.04 9.33 1.62
C TYR A 126 -1.48 9.42 1.49
N PRO A 127 -2.11 10.41 2.14
CA PRO A 127 -3.58 10.48 2.15
C PRO A 127 -4.19 10.93 0.84
N SER A 128 -3.37 11.36 -0.14
CA SER A 128 -3.89 11.74 -1.45
C SER A 128 -2.92 11.33 -2.55
N HIS A 129 -3.45 11.19 -3.77
CA HIS A 129 -2.62 10.90 -4.93
C HIS A 129 -1.61 12.03 -5.17
N ALA A 130 -2.05 13.28 -5.02
CA ALA A 130 -1.19 14.43 -5.26
C ALA A 130 0.01 14.43 -4.32
N GLU A 131 -0.19 14.11 -3.05
CA GLU A 131 0.92 14.09 -2.10
C GLU A 131 1.92 12.99 -2.41
N ALA A 132 1.44 11.83 -2.86
CA ALA A 132 2.35 10.74 -3.24
C ALA A 132 3.18 11.12 -4.46
N LEU A 133 2.54 11.72 -5.46
CA LEU A 133 3.23 12.16 -6.66
C LEU A 133 4.29 13.22 -6.33
N GLU A 134 3.92 14.17 -5.50
CA GLU A 134 4.84 15.23 -5.09
C GLU A 134 6.03 14.65 -4.33
N ALA A 135 5.78 13.72 -3.42
CA ALA A 135 6.84 13.08 -2.64
C ALA A 135 7.82 12.31 -3.52
N ALA A 136 7.35 11.80 -4.65
CA ALA A 136 8.19 11.07 -5.59
C ALA A 136 8.87 11.99 -6.63
N GLY A 137 8.62 13.29 -6.53
CA GLY A 137 9.20 14.26 -7.46
C GLY A 137 8.48 14.33 -8.79
N LEU A 138 7.23 13.88 -8.83
CA LEU A 138 6.41 13.90 -10.03
C LEU A 138 5.32 14.93 -9.90
N SER A 139 4.84 15.42 -11.03
CA SER A 139 3.69 16.31 -11.04
C SER A 139 2.59 15.69 -11.88
N GLU A 140 1.37 16.11 -11.64
CA GLU A 140 0.25 15.59 -12.41
C GLU A 140 0.23 16.11 -13.84
#